data_d8799c1736232dbd8d645593583c4fc9
#
_entry.id   d8799c1736232dbd8d645593583c4fc9
#
_cell.length_a   1.000
_cell.length_b   1.000
_cell.length_c   1.000
_cell.angle_alpha   90.00
_cell.angle_beta   90.00
_cell.angle_gamma   90.00
#
_symmetry.space_group_name_H-M   'P 1'
#
loop_
_entity.id
_entity.type
_entity.pdbx_description
1 polymer ?
#
loop_
_entity_poly.entity_id
_entity_poly.type
_entity_poly.pdbx_seq_one_letter_code
_entity_poly.pdbx_strand_id
1 'polypeptide(L)'
;MNRLIAARTNPQAAHAYWTMSRGDSERAFRSARRHSRAVRILRVVIPIGVLLTVVGITLVTYFNPLRMLAKLPINLNDLVVSGTKITMEQPRLSGYTRDGRGYEFTADAAAQDMTKPDIVELRNIHAKVQMQDKSTMQLAAVTGIYDTKGETLKLENNIQLSSSTGYKGHLNEALVDIRKGSIVSTKPVELEMLEGILNASKLEVLDSGDLVRFFDGVKLTVMFNGTAVPKPKPGAQ
;
A
#
# COMPACT_ATOMS: atom_id res chain seq x y z
N MET A 1 80.31 -4.95 61.51
CA MET A 1 80.05 -4.06 62.64
C MET A 1 78.52 -4.01 62.86
N ASN A 2 78.16 -4.70 63.93
CA ASN A 2 76.92 -4.80 64.69
C ASN A 2 75.88 -3.64 64.53
N ARG A 3 74.60 -3.97 64.37
CA ARG A 3 73.58 -3.64 65.39
C ARG A 3 72.25 -4.41 65.05
N LEU A 4 72.03 -5.39 65.94
CA LEU A 4 70.71 -5.98 66.21
C LEU A 4 69.80 -4.91 66.83
N ILE A 5 68.59 -4.71 66.30
CA ILE A 5 67.50 -4.03 66.99
C ILE A 5 66.34 -5.03 67.07
N ALA A 6 66.15 -5.52 68.29
CA ALA A 6 65.05 -6.37 68.73
C ALA A 6 63.75 -5.61 68.64
N ALA A 7 62.82 -6.05 67.81
CA ALA A 7 61.41 -5.58 67.85
C ALA A 7 60.70 -6.42 68.93
N ARG A 8 60.27 -5.76 69.99
CA ARG A 8 59.40 -6.29 71.06
C ARG A 8 58.03 -6.55 70.39
N THR A 9 57.67 -7.80 70.25
CA THR A 9 56.35 -8.27 69.92
C THR A 9 55.42 -7.98 71.11
N ASN A 10 54.52 -7.08 70.94
CA ASN A 10 53.43 -6.77 71.89
C ASN A 10 52.38 -7.91 71.83
N PRO A 11 52.23 -8.73 72.88
CA PRO A 11 51.32 -9.87 72.85
C PRO A 11 49.84 -9.48 72.82
N GLN A 12 49.49 -8.20 73.10
CA GLN A 12 48.10 -7.71 73.03
C GLN A 12 47.61 -7.43 71.61
N ALA A 13 48.49 -7.22 70.64
CA ALA A 13 48.09 -7.02 69.27
C ALA A 13 47.67 -8.33 68.60
N ALA A 14 48.18 -9.47 68.99
CA ALA A 14 47.85 -10.77 68.43
C ALA A 14 46.44 -11.25 68.79
N HIS A 15 45.84 -10.83 69.88
CA HIS A 15 44.47 -11.17 70.26
C HIS A 15 43.42 -10.37 69.53
N ALA A 16 43.73 -9.17 69.02
CA ALA A 16 42.77 -8.32 68.31
C ALA A 16 42.49 -8.87 66.90
N TYR A 17 43.39 -9.54 66.24
CA TYR A 17 43.18 -10.08 64.88
C TYR A 17 42.30 -11.34 64.84
N TRP A 18 42.21 -12.09 65.97
CA TRP A 18 41.40 -13.31 65.98
C TRP A 18 39.98 -13.15 66.37
N THR A 19 39.59 -11.97 66.87
CA THR A 19 38.23 -11.69 67.27
C THR A 19 37.42 -11.00 66.14
N MET A 20 38.05 -10.35 65.12
CA MET A 20 37.37 -9.73 63.99
C MET A 20 36.96 -10.72 62.87
N SER A 21 37.51 -11.92 62.84
CA SER A 21 37.26 -12.88 61.75
C SER A 21 36.09 -13.81 62.00
N ARG A 22 35.40 -13.79 63.15
CA ARG A 22 34.25 -14.67 63.40
C ARG A 22 32.91 -14.12 63.02
N GLY A 23 32.77 -12.80 62.91
CA GLY A 23 31.50 -12.16 62.62
C GLY A 23 31.13 -12.17 61.11
N ASP A 24 32.15 -12.16 60.25
CA ASP A 24 31.90 -12.06 58.78
C ASP A 24 31.70 -13.39 58.09
N SER A 25 32.21 -14.49 58.70
CA SER A 25 32.05 -15.84 58.14
C SER A 25 30.61 -16.35 58.23
N GLU A 26 29.89 -16.03 59.29
CA GLU A 26 28.48 -16.47 59.44
C GLU A 26 27.52 -15.77 58.50
N ARG A 27 27.78 -14.54 58.14
CA ARG A 27 26.96 -13.80 57.12
C ARG A 27 27.24 -14.29 55.71
N ALA A 28 28.50 -14.60 55.41
CA ALA A 28 28.89 -15.17 54.13
C ALA A 28 28.33 -16.59 53.90
N PHE A 29 28.25 -17.43 54.95
CA PHE A 29 27.64 -18.76 54.85
C PHE A 29 26.13 -18.76 54.72
N ARG A 30 25.41 -17.73 55.24
CA ARG A 30 23.97 -17.61 55.06
C ARG A 30 23.61 -17.16 53.66
N SER A 31 24.40 -16.29 53.03
CA SER A 31 24.19 -15.87 51.65
C SER A 31 24.51 -16.99 50.66
N ALA A 32 25.56 -17.75 50.87
CA ALA A 32 25.93 -18.90 50.03
C ALA A 32 24.88 -20.03 50.03
N ARG A 33 24.21 -20.28 51.16
CA ARG A 33 23.11 -21.27 51.21
C ARG A 33 21.87 -20.81 50.46
N ARG A 34 21.59 -19.52 50.39
CA ARG A 34 20.48 -18.97 49.61
C ARG A 34 20.76 -19.05 48.11
N HIS A 35 21.97 -18.75 47.66
CA HIS A 35 22.40 -18.90 46.28
C HIS A 35 22.36 -20.34 45.79
N SER A 36 22.83 -21.30 46.60
CA SER A 36 22.83 -22.72 46.25
C SER A 36 21.40 -23.29 46.11
N ARG A 37 20.44 -22.81 46.92
CA ARG A 37 19.05 -23.19 46.80
C ARG A 37 18.38 -22.52 45.58
N ALA A 38 18.68 -21.24 45.33
CA ALA A 38 18.16 -20.53 44.16
C ALA A 38 18.65 -21.14 42.84
N VAL A 39 19.94 -21.52 42.74
CA VAL A 39 20.48 -22.21 41.56
C VAL A 39 19.86 -23.61 41.37
N ARG A 40 19.60 -24.34 42.46
CA ARG A 40 18.94 -25.65 42.36
C ARG A 40 17.49 -25.53 41.93
N ILE A 41 16.74 -24.52 42.41
CA ILE A 41 15.37 -24.21 42.01
C ILE A 41 15.38 -23.74 40.56
N LEU A 42 16.27 -22.84 40.19
CA LEU A 42 16.35 -22.29 38.81
C LEU A 42 16.68 -23.38 37.78
N ARG A 43 17.56 -24.36 38.15
CA ARG A 43 17.90 -25.51 37.30
C ARG A 43 16.70 -26.41 36.98
N VAL A 44 15.64 -26.39 37.82
CA VAL A 44 14.41 -27.17 37.63
C VAL A 44 13.30 -26.30 37.01
N VAL A 45 13.17 -25.06 37.46
CA VAL A 45 12.10 -24.13 37.00
C VAL A 45 12.31 -23.71 35.53
N ILE A 46 13.56 -23.48 35.10
CA ILE A 46 13.82 -23.10 33.70
C ILE A 46 13.40 -24.19 32.72
N PRO A 47 13.82 -25.46 32.81
CA PRO A 47 13.42 -26.48 31.87
C PRO A 47 11.91 -26.78 31.93
N ILE A 48 11.29 -26.72 33.12
CA ILE A 48 9.85 -26.85 33.25
C ILE A 48 9.11 -25.66 32.56
N GLY A 49 9.60 -24.43 32.75
CA GLY A 49 9.04 -23.24 32.07
C GLY A 49 9.15 -23.34 30.56
N VAL A 50 10.29 -23.78 30.04
CA VAL A 50 10.48 -24.00 28.61
C VAL A 50 9.56 -25.09 28.08
N LEU A 51 9.42 -26.20 28.83
CA LEU A 51 8.51 -27.29 28.45
C LEU A 51 7.07 -26.82 28.40
N LEU A 52 6.62 -26.06 29.42
CA LEU A 52 5.25 -25.50 29.46
C LEU A 52 4.99 -24.50 28.31
N THR A 53 5.97 -23.67 27.97
CA THR A 53 5.80 -22.76 26.82
C THR A 53 5.74 -23.49 25.50
N VAL A 54 6.57 -24.52 25.28
CA VAL A 54 6.54 -25.35 24.08
C VAL A 54 5.20 -26.10 23.97
N VAL A 55 4.75 -26.71 25.09
CA VAL A 55 3.44 -27.39 25.13
C VAL A 55 2.30 -26.39 24.89
N GLY A 56 2.36 -25.20 25.49
CA GLY A 56 1.37 -24.15 25.29
C GLY A 56 1.28 -23.70 23.84
N ILE A 57 2.41 -23.44 23.19
CA ILE A 57 2.48 -23.06 21.77
C ILE A 57 1.96 -24.20 20.90
N THR A 58 2.34 -25.45 21.19
CA THR A 58 1.86 -26.63 20.43
C THR A 58 0.36 -26.80 20.56
N LEU A 59 -0.20 -26.64 21.78
CA LEU A 59 -1.63 -26.69 22.00
C LEU A 59 -2.39 -25.59 21.26
N VAL A 60 -1.89 -24.33 21.31
CA VAL A 60 -2.49 -23.21 20.58
C VAL A 60 -2.43 -23.46 19.07
N THR A 61 -1.33 -24.00 18.55
CA THR A 61 -1.16 -24.30 17.13
C THR A 61 -2.04 -25.47 16.69
N TYR A 62 -2.14 -26.52 17.50
CA TYR A 62 -2.87 -27.73 17.15
C TYR A 62 -4.40 -27.56 17.32
N PHE A 63 -4.85 -26.92 18.40
CA PHE A 63 -6.26 -26.68 18.67
C PHE A 63 -6.84 -25.46 17.97
N ASN A 64 -5.98 -24.56 17.45
CA ASN A 64 -6.37 -23.34 16.75
C ASN A 64 -7.67 -22.73 17.29
N PRO A 65 -7.68 -22.19 18.54
CA PRO A 65 -8.91 -21.74 19.20
C PRO A 65 -9.65 -20.66 18.40
N LEU A 66 -8.95 -19.97 17.51
CA LEU A 66 -9.55 -18.98 16.58
C LEU A 66 -10.49 -19.64 15.56
N ARG A 67 -10.30 -20.92 15.23
CA ARG A 67 -11.24 -21.66 14.37
C ARG A 67 -12.52 -22.08 15.11
N MET A 68 -12.48 -22.21 16.44
CA MET A 68 -13.70 -22.45 17.22
C MET A 68 -14.56 -21.19 17.38
N LEU A 69 -13.95 -20.01 17.45
CA LEU A 69 -14.67 -18.73 17.45
C LEU A 69 -15.38 -18.46 16.11
N ALA A 70 -14.85 -18.98 15.01
CA ALA A 70 -15.49 -18.89 13.69
C ALA A 70 -16.72 -19.82 13.53
N LYS A 71 -16.99 -20.73 14.47
CA LYS A 71 -18.15 -21.64 14.46
C LYS A 71 -19.26 -21.24 15.43
N LEU A 72 -19.17 -20.09 16.07
CA LEU A 72 -20.33 -19.56 16.79
C LEU A 72 -21.41 -19.23 15.75
N PRO A 73 -22.65 -19.70 15.90
CA PRO A 73 -23.75 -19.34 15.02
C PRO A 73 -24.21 -17.91 15.36
N ILE A 74 -23.35 -16.97 15.19
CA ILE A 74 -23.71 -15.57 15.10
C ILE A 74 -24.22 -15.44 13.67
N ASN A 75 -25.46 -15.00 13.49
CA ASN A 75 -25.99 -14.63 12.18
C ASN A 75 -25.14 -13.49 11.63
N LEU A 76 -24.04 -13.84 10.97
CA LEU A 76 -23.06 -12.92 10.39
C LEU A 76 -23.55 -12.29 9.08
N ASN A 77 -24.78 -12.64 8.63
CA ASN A 77 -25.32 -12.07 7.39
C ASN A 77 -25.49 -10.56 7.44
N ASP A 78 -25.67 -9.96 8.63
CA ASP A 78 -25.77 -8.50 8.77
C ASP A 78 -24.46 -7.85 9.24
N LEU A 79 -23.51 -8.63 9.78
CA LEU A 79 -22.23 -8.11 10.28
C LEU A 79 -21.06 -8.31 9.30
N VAL A 80 -21.17 -9.27 8.39
CA VAL A 80 -20.12 -9.62 7.40
C VAL A 80 -20.01 -8.55 6.29
N VAL A 81 -21.06 -7.78 6.06
CA VAL A 81 -21.05 -6.77 4.98
C VAL A 81 -20.28 -5.51 5.35
N SER A 82 -20.03 -5.25 6.63
CA SER A 82 -19.31 -4.04 7.07
C SER A 82 -17.86 -4.26 7.53
N GLY A 83 -17.43 -5.51 7.74
CA GLY A 83 -16.15 -5.80 8.40
C GLY A 83 -14.94 -6.08 7.49
N THR A 84 -15.17 -6.39 6.23
CA THR A 84 -14.08 -6.78 5.30
C THR A 84 -13.67 -5.68 4.32
N LYS A 85 -14.43 -4.60 4.22
CA LYS A 85 -14.17 -3.52 3.26
C LYS A 85 -13.58 -2.30 3.97
N ILE A 86 -12.37 -1.93 3.60
CA ILE A 86 -11.74 -0.69 4.04
C ILE A 86 -12.08 0.39 3.00
N THR A 87 -12.60 1.52 3.47
CA THR A 87 -12.90 2.67 2.62
C THR A 87 -12.03 3.85 3.03
N MET A 88 -11.43 4.50 2.07
CA MET A 88 -10.68 5.74 2.21
C MET A 88 -11.48 6.85 1.52
N GLU A 89 -11.71 7.95 2.21
CA GLU A 89 -12.35 9.13 1.65
C GLU A 89 -11.31 10.08 1.07
N GLN A 90 -11.61 10.65 -0.09
CA GLN A 90 -10.79 11.61 -0.80
C GLN A 90 -9.32 11.20 -0.99
N PRO A 91 -9.05 9.99 -1.51
CA PRO A 91 -7.68 9.58 -1.76
C PRO A 91 -7.02 10.51 -2.79
N ARG A 92 -5.77 10.86 -2.53
CA ARG A 92 -4.93 11.68 -3.42
C ARG A 92 -3.59 11.00 -3.63
N LEU A 93 -3.20 10.87 -4.88
CA LEU A 93 -1.92 10.34 -5.29
C LEU A 93 -1.28 11.32 -6.28
N SER A 94 -0.03 11.66 -6.07
CA SER A 94 0.75 12.48 -7.02
C SER A 94 2.14 11.88 -7.19
N GLY A 95 2.73 12.07 -8.35
CA GLY A 95 4.04 11.53 -8.65
C GLY A 95 4.52 11.95 -10.02
N TYR A 96 5.50 11.19 -10.53
CA TYR A 96 6.04 11.37 -11.86
C TYR A 96 5.96 10.06 -12.63
N THR A 97 5.62 10.14 -13.91
CA THR A 97 5.68 9.02 -14.84
C THR A 97 7.14 8.65 -15.12
N ARG A 98 7.39 7.52 -15.80
CA ARG A 98 8.77 7.08 -16.15
C ARG A 98 9.53 8.08 -17.00
N ASP A 99 8.84 8.84 -17.82
CA ASP A 99 9.33 9.90 -18.68
C ASP A 99 9.37 11.29 -18.01
N GLY A 100 9.16 11.33 -16.67
CA GLY A 100 9.31 12.54 -15.84
C GLY A 100 8.13 13.51 -15.87
N ARG A 101 6.98 13.13 -16.42
CA ARG A 101 5.78 13.96 -16.42
C ARG A 101 5.06 13.89 -15.08
N GLY A 102 4.72 15.05 -14.51
CA GLY A 102 3.95 15.13 -13.27
C GLY A 102 2.51 14.63 -13.47
N TYR A 103 2.00 13.83 -12.54
CA TYR A 103 0.60 13.44 -12.49
C TYR A 103 0.01 13.65 -11.09
N GLU A 104 -1.27 13.93 -11.08
CA GLU A 104 -2.10 14.00 -9.88
C GLU A 104 -3.37 13.19 -10.13
N PHE A 105 -3.70 12.34 -9.18
CA PHE A 105 -4.90 11.49 -9.19
C PHE A 105 -5.66 11.71 -7.90
N THR A 106 -6.97 11.91 -8.00
CA THR A 106 -7.87 12.03 -6.86
C THR A 106 -9.14 11.24 -7.12
N ALA A 107 -9.80 10.80 -6.06
CA ALA A 107 -11.15 10.25 -6.15
C ALA A 107 -11.95 10.67 -4.92
N ASP A 108 -13.28 10.57 -4.97
CA ASP A 108 -14.11 10.84 -3.79
C ASP A 108 -14.01 9.73 -2.76
N ALA A 109 -13.89 8.49 -3.24
CA ALA A 109 -13.70 7.34 -2.36
C ALA A 109 -12.89 6.24 -3.06
N ALA A 110 -12.11 5.51 -2.27
CA ALA A 110 -11.47 4.25 -2.64
C ALA A 110 -11.89 3.18 -1.64
N ALA A 111 -12.31 2.01 -2.12
CA ALA A 111 -12.72 0.89 -1.29
C ALA A 111 -11.97 -0.37 -1.68
N GLN A 112 -11.44 -1.08 -0.68
CA GLN A 112 -10.69 -2.31 -0.86
C GLN A 112 -11.30 -3.41 -0.01
N ASP A 113 -11.57 -4.56 -0.62
CA ASP A 113 -12.04 -5.74 0.10
C ASP A 113 -10.83 -6.54 0.59
N MET A 114 -10.77 -6.81 1.90
CA MET A 114 -9.69 -7.58 2.52
C MET A 114 -9.59 -9.03 2.00
N THR A 115 -10.66 -9.54 1.39
CA THR A 115 -10.65 -10.86 0.73
C THR A 115 -10.02 -10.81 -0.66
N LYS A 116 -9.95 -9.61 -1.26
CA LYS A 116 -9.33 -9.33 -2.57
C LYS A 116 -8.42 -8.11 -2.47
N PRO A 117 -7.30 -8.22 -1.74
CA PRO A 117 -6.46 -7.07 -1.39
C PRO A 117 -5.79 -6.41 -2.60
N ASP A 118 -5.77 -7.08 -3.75
CA ASP A 118 -5.16 -6.54 -4.96
C ASP A 118 -6.11 -5.62 -5.75
N ILE A 119 -7.41 -5.59 -5.39
CA ILE A 119 -8.45 -4.84 -6.11
C ILE A 119 -8.92 -3.64 -5.28
N VAL A 120 -8.85 -2.46 -5.87
CA VAL A 120 -9.35 -1.20 -5.30
C VAL A 120 -10.46 -0.65 -6.18
N GLU A 121 -11.64 -0.48 -5.63
CA GLU A 121 -12.77 0.18 -6.28
C GLU A 121 -12.68 1.69 -6.05
N LEU A 122 -12.81 2.48 -7.10
CA LEU A 122 -12.68 3.94 -7.07
C LEU A 122 -13.98 4.60 -7.53
N ARG A 123 -14.31 5.74 -6.93
CA ARG A 123 -15.50 6.53 -7.29
C ARG A 123 -15.13 7.98 -7.58
N ASN A 124 -15.76 8.56 -8.60
CA ASN A 124 -15.58 9.95 -9.02
C ASN A 124 -14.11 10.32 -9.15
N ILE A 125 -13.49 9.72 -10.14
CA ILE A 125 -12.07 9.78 -10.39
C ILE A 125 -11.75 11.04 -11.16
N HIS A 126 -10.71 11.75 -10.75
CA HIS A 126 -10.10 12.85 -11.47
C HIS A 126 -8.59 12.62 -11.56
N ALA A 127 -8.07 12.65 -12.77
CA ALA A 127 -6.65 12.58 -13.00
C ALA A 127 -6.19 13.77 -13.84
N LYS A 128 -4.99 14.24 -13.55
CA LYS A 128 -4.32 15.33 -14.26
C LYS A 128 -2.92 14.90 -14.58
N VAL A 129 -2.52 14.99 -15.85
CA VAL A 129 -1.17 14.62 -16.31
C VAL A 129 -0.59 15.77 -17.10
N GLN A 130 0.65 16.15 -16.81
CA GLN A 130 1.38 17.11 -17.58
C GLN A 130 2.02 16.41 -18.79
N MET A 131 1.78 16.93 -19.99
CA MET A 131 2.33 16.40 -21.25
C MET A 131 3.73 16.98 -21.52
N GLN A 132 4.47 16.40 -22.47
CA GLN A 132 5.83 16.86 -22.84
C GLN A 132 5.84 18.27 -23.41
N ASP A 133 4.79 18.65 -24.15
CA ASP A 133 4.60 20.00 -24.70
C ASP A 133 4.13 21.03 -23.66
N LYS A 134 4.16 20.68 -22.36
CA LYS A 134 3.66 21.46 -21.22
C LYS A 134 2.14 21.64 -21.20
N SER A 135 1.41 21.04 -22.12
CA SER A 135 -0.04 20.97 -22.03
C SER A 135 -0.48 20.08 -20.87
N THR A 136 -1.71 20.21 -20.46
CA THR A 136 -2.29 19.41 -19.39
C THR A 136 -3.43 18.58 -19.95
N MET A 137 -3.38 17.27 -19.70
CA MET A 137 -4.49 16.34 -19.93
C MET A 137 -5.23 16.11 -18.61
N GLN A 138 -6.54 16.23 -18.62
CA GLN A 138 -7.40 15.91 -17.49
C GLN A 138 -8.33 14.77 -17.89
N LEU A 139 -8.57 13.88 -16.95
CA LEU A 139 -9.49 12.75 -17.09
C LEU A 139 -10.45 12.77 -15.91
N ALA A 140 -11.73 12.57 -16.19
CA ALA A 140 -12.76 12.31 -15.19
C ALA A 140 -13.49 11.01 -15.53
N ALA A 141 -13.82 10.19 -14.53
CA ALA A 141 -14.62 8.98 -14.69
C ALA A 141 -15.46 8.73 -13.44
N VAL A 142 -16.64 8.15 -13.60
CA VAL A 142 -17.53 7.90 -12.45
C VAL A 142 -17.05 6.73 -11.61
N THR A 143 -16.60 5.66 -12.25
CA THR A 143 -16.13 4.45 -11.55
C THR A 143 -14.83 3.93 -12.15
N GLY A 144 -14.02 3.30 -11.31
CA GLY A 144 -12.80 2.62 -11.71
C GLY A 144 -12.48 1.45 -10.80
N ILE A 145 -11.79 0.48 -11.37
CA ILE A 145 -11.27 -0.69 -10.67
C ILE A 145 -9.76 -0.73 -10.93
N TYR A 146 -8.99 -0.58 -9.87
CA TYR A 146 -7.53 -0.63 -9.93
C TYR A 146 -7.04 -1.98 -9.42
N ASP A 147 -6.31 -2.69 -10.25
CA ASP A 147 -5.56 -3.90 -9.88
C ASP A 147 -4.12 -3.49 -9.55
N THR A 148 -3.78 -3.55 -8.27
CA THR A 148 -2.47 -3.15 -7.76
C THR A 148 -1.36 -4.11 -8.22
N LYS A 149 -1.68 -5.38 -8.43
CA LYS A 149 -0.73 -6.40 -8.86
C LYS A 149 -0.46 -6.35 -10.37
N GLY A 150 -1.52 -6.17 -11.14
CA GLY A 150 -1.44 -6.00 -12.60
C GLY A 150 -1.01 -4.60 -13.03
N GLU A 151 -1.04 -3.62 -12.12
CA GLU A 151 -0.86 -2.19 -12.42
C GLU A 151 -1.80 -1.72 -13.55
N THR A 152 -3.04 -2.21 -13.52
CA THR A 152 -4.07 -1.86 -14.51
C THR A 152 -5.24 -1.12 -13.85
N LEU A 153 -5.75 -0.11 -14.54
CA LEU A 153 -6.91 0.65 -14.12
C LEU A 153 -7.99 0.54 -15.17
N LYS A 154 -9.09 -0.12 -14.84
CA LYS A 154 -10.29 -0.17 -15.66
C LYS A 154 -11.20 0.99 -15.26
N LEU A 155 -11.48 1.88 -16.18
CA LEU A 155 -12.40 2.99 -16.01
C LEU A 155 -13.73 2.67 -16.71
N GLU A 156 -14.81 3.02 -16.06
CA GLU A 156 -16.17 2.79 -16.57
C GLU A 156 -17.07 4.00 -16.30
N ASN A 157 -18.09 4.14 -17.11
CA ASN A 157 -19.14 5.12 -16.98
C ASN A 157 -18.68 6.59 -17.16
N ASN A 158 -19.09 7.17 -18.28
CA ASN A 158 -18.92 8.59 -18.59
C ASN A 158 -17.48 9.08 -18.38
N ILE A 159 -16.55 8.47 -19.09
CA ILE A 159 -15.14 8.89 -19.07
C ILE A 159 -15.03 10.14 -19.96
N GLN A 160 -14.54 11.21 -19.38
CA GLN A 160 -14.29 12.47 -20.06
C GLN A 160 -12.80 12.77 -20.02
N LEU A 161 -12.27 13.08 -21.18
CA LEU A 161 -10.91 13.56 -21.37
C LEU A 161 -10.95 15.00 -21.83
N SER A 162 -10.08 15.85 -21.30
CA SER A 162 -9.94 17.22 -21.78
C SER A 162 -8.47 17.63 -21.77
N SER A 163 -8.05 18.30 -22.83
CA SER A 163 -6.71 18.86 -22.96
C SER A 163 -6.75 20.37 -22.92
N SER A 164 -5.72 20.98 -22.33
CA SER A 164 -5.54 22.44 -22.38
C SER A 164 -5.35 22.97 -23.82
N THR A 165 -5.08 22.08 -24.78
CA THR A 165 -4.99 22.40 -26.21
C THR A 165 -6.33 22.37 -26.95
N GLY A 166 -7.44 22.11 -26.22
CA GLY A 166 -8.80 22.19 -26.78
C GLY A 166 -9.39 20.85 -27.25
N TYR A 167 -8.66 19.73 -27.09
CA TYR A 167 -9.23 18.40 -27.36
C TYR A 167 -10.13 17.95 -26.22
N LYS A 168 -11.27 17.32 -26.55
CA LYS A 168 -12.16 16.66 -25.58
C LYS A 168 -12.52 15.27 -26.09
N GLY A 169 -12.43 14.29 -25.22
CA GLY A 169 -12.77 12.90 -25.52
C GLY A 169 -13.89 12.39 -24.61
N HIS A 170 -14.82 11.63 -25.18
CA HIS A 170 -15.87 10.93 -24.45
C HIS A 170 -15.78 9.43 -24.72
N LEU A 171 -15.71 8.64 -23.66
CA LEU A 171 -15.61 7.19 -23.68
C LEU A 171 -16.52 6.58 -22.61
N ASN A 172 -16.96 5.35 -22.84
CA ASN A 172 -17.76 4.62 -21.84
C ASN A 172 -16.92 3.61 -21.04
N GLU A 173 -15.81 3.16 -21.62
CA GLU A 173 -14.90 2.20 -20.98
C GLU A 173 -13.48 2.48 -21.44
N ALA A 174 -12.50 2.37 -20.55
CA ALA A 174 -11.08 2.39 -20.88
C ALA A 174 -10.30 1.48 -19.95
N LEU A 175 -9.40 0.68 -20.50
CA LEU A 175 -8.40 -0.09 -19.76
C LEU A 175 -7.05 0.61 -19.89
N VAL A 176 -6.51 1.06 -18.78
CA VAL A 176 -5.20 1.72 -18.68
C VAL A 176 -4.20 0.71 -18.13
N ASP A 177 -3.15 0.41 -18.85
CA ASP A 177 -1.98 -0.33 -18.36
C ASP A 177 -0.91 0.71 -17.98
N ILE A 178 -0.77 0.93 -16.67
CA ILE A 178 0.11 1.97 -16.12
C ILE A 178 1.59 1.63 -16.40
N ARG A 179 1.90 0.33 -16.39
CA ARG A 179 3.26 -0.16 -16.64
C ARG A 179 3.71 0.09 -18.07
N LYS A 180 2.82 -0.15 -19.03
CA LYS A 180 3.11 0.07 -20.44
C LYS A 180 2.85 1.49 -20.90
N GLY A 181 2.12 2.29 -20.12
CA GLY A 181 1.65 3.61 -20.55
C GLY A 181 0.67 3.52 -21.71
N SER A 182 -0.18 2.48 -21.74
CA SER A 182 -1.14 2.26 -22.82
C SER A 182 -2.57 2.36 -22.31
N ILE A 183 -3.47 2.84 -23.19
CA ILE A 183 -4.90 2.94 -22.94
C ILE A 183 -5.62 2.27 -24.09
N VAL A 184 -6.55 1.38 -23.79
CA VAL A 184 -7.36 0.69 -24.78
C VAL A 184 -8.83 0.87 -24.45
N SER A 185 -9.64 1.28 -25.44
CA SER A 185 -11.09 1.25 -25.37
C SER A 185 -11.62 0.36 -26.48
N THR A 186 -12.47 -0.60 -26.09
CA THR A 186 -13.17 -1.49 -27.03
C THR A 186 -14.59 -1.03 -27.28
N LYS A 187 -14.98 0.12 -26.71
CA LYS A 187 -16.29 0.76 -26.87
C LYS A 187 -16.16 2.01 -27.72
N PRO A 188 -17.27 2.49 -28.30
CA PRO A 188 -17.25 3.71 -29.09
C PRO A 188 -16.65 4.89 -28.35
N VAL A 189 -15.85 5.65 -29.07
CA VAL A 189 -15.18 6.87 -28.60
C VAL A 189 -15.56 8.03 -29.49
N GLU A 190 -15.72 9.20 -28.89
CA GLU A 190 -15.89 10.47 -29.57
C GLU A 190 -14.76 11.42 -29.13
N LEU A 191 -14.12 12.02 -30.13
CA LEU A 191 -13.05 12.99 -29.89
C LEU A 191 -13.44 14.31 -30.58
N GLU A 192 -13.71 15.33 -29.78
CA GLU A 192 -13.89 16.72 -30.26
C GLU A 192 -12.52 17.38 -30.41
N MET A 193 -12.30 18.00 -31.53
CA MET A 193 -11.09 18.79 -31.87
C MET A 193 -11.54 20.22 -32.25
N LEU A 194 -10.57 21.14 -32.30
CA LEU A 194 -10.82 22.52 -32.65
C LEU A 194 -11.57 22.67 -34.01
N GLU A 195 -11.28 21.77 -34.96
CA GLU A 195 -11.81 21.86 -36.34
C GLU A 195 -12.73 20.69 -36.70
N GLY A 196 -13.14 19.85 -35.75
CA GLY A 196 -14.00 18.72 -36.10
C GLY A 196 -14.27 17.74 -34.98
N ILE A 197 -15.05 16.72 -35.30
CA ILE A 197 -15.41 15.62 -34.41
C ILE A 197 -15.01 14.32 -35.08
N LEU A 198 -14.28 13.48 -34.35
CA LEU A 198 -13.89 12.13 -34.73
C LEU A 198 -14.67 11.11 -33.88
N ASN A 199 -15.34 10.19 -34.56
CA ASN A 199 -15.98 9.04 -33.93
C ASN A 199 -15.28 7.75 -34.39
N ALA A 200 -15.06 6.81 -33.47
CA ALA A 200 -14.53 5.50 -33.79
C ALA A 200 -15.12 4.44 -32.84
N SER A 201 -15.09 3.18 -33.25
CA SER A 201 -15.58 2.10 -32.39
C SER A 201 -14.55 1.62 -31.38
N LYS A 202 -13.25 1.87 -31.63
CA LYS A 202 -12.14 1.49 -30.74
C LYS A 202 -11.04 2.53 -30.73
N LEU A 203 -10.38 2.64 -29.60
CA LEU A 203 -9.23 3.52 -29.37
C LEU A 203 -8.07 2.72 -28.74
N GLU A 204 -6.87 2.97 -29.24
CA GLU A 204 -5.63 2.52 -28.65
C GLU A 204 -4.68 3.70 -28.52
N VAL A 205 -4.20 3.95 -27.31
CA VAL A 205 -3.16 4.94 -27.01
C VAL A 205 -1.94 4.19 -26.54
N LEU A 206 -0.80 4.43 -27.14
CA LEU A 206 0.48 3.79 -26.85
C LEU A 206 1.52 4.85 -26.50
N ASP A 207 2.65 4.37 -25.97
CA ASP A 207 3.81 5.17 -25.65
C ASP A 207 3.47 6.41 -24.79
N SER A 208 2.61 6.17 -23.79
CA SER A 208 2.17 7.22 -22.85
C SER A 208 1.46 8.41 -23.51
N GLY A 209 0.84 8.20 -24.66
CA GLY A 209 0.07 9.21 -25.37
C GLY A 209 0.70 9.72 -26.66
N ASP A 210 1.93 9.31 -26.98
CA ASP A 210 2.63 9.78 -28.18
C ASP A 210 2.03 9.18 -29.47
N LEU A 211 1.39 8.01 -29.38
CA LEU A 211 0.73 7.36 -30.49
C LEU A 211 -0.71 7.03 -30.17
N VAL A 212 -1.62 7.62 -30.95
CA VAL A 212 -3.08 7.39 -30.83
C VAL A 212 -3.59 6.75 -32.10
N ARG A 213 -4.27 5.61 -31.97
CA ARG A 213 -4.86 4.88 -33.07
C ARG A 213 -6.36 4.70 -32.87
N PHE A 214 -7.11 4.91 -33.92
CA PHE A 214 -8.55 4.70 -33.96
C PHE A 214 -8.87 3.57 -34.94
N PHE A 215 -9.78 2.68 -34.56
CA PHE A 215 -10.15 1.51 -35.34
C PHE A 215 -11.66 1.39 -35.47
N ASP A 216 -12.08 0.64 -36.49
CA ASP A 216 -13.44 0.20 -36.76
C ASP A 216 -14.44 1.37 -36.87
N GLY A 217 -14.81 1.71 -38.10
CA GLY A 217 -15.83 2.72 -38.38
C GLY A 217 -15.39 4.14 -38.05
N VAL A 218 -14.15 4.50 -38.31
CA VAL A 218 -13.64 5.86 -38.06
C VAL A 218 -14.34 6.87 -38.98
N LYS A 219 -15.01 7.86 -38.39
CA LYS A 219 -15.68 8.94 -39.06
C LYS A 219 -15.20 10.30 -38.56
N LEU A 220 -14.59 11.07 -39.43
CA LEU A 220 -14.15 12.43 -39.15
C LEU A 220 -15.11 13.41 -39.79
N THR A 221 -15.70 14.30 -38.99
CA THR A 221 -16.54 15.42 -39.47
C THR A 221 -15.74 16.70 -39.21
N VAL A 222 -15.32 17.38 -40.26
CA VAL A 222 -14.56 18.63 -40.17
C VAL A 222 -15.53 19.81 -40.27
N MET A 223 -15.42 20.77 -39.37
CA MET A 223 -16.18 22.01 -39.35
C MET A 223 -15.31 23.13 -39.91
N PHE A 224 -15.61 23.58 -41.11
CA PHE A 224 -14.93 24.74 -41.67
C PHE A 224 -15.60 26.01 -41.14
N ASN A 225 -14.94 26.75 -40.30
CA ASN A 225 -15.37 28.10 -39.91
C ASN A 225 -15.11 29.04 -41.06
N GLY A 226 -16.17 29.28 -41.82
CA GLY A 226 -16.16 30.36 -42.83
C GLY A 226 -16.36 29.88 -44.26
N THR A 227 -17.48 30.30 -44.82
CA THR A 227 -17.93 30.24 -46.20
C THR A 227 -18.54 28.91 -46.63
N ALA A 228 -19.86 28.91 -46.71
CA ALA A 228 -20.62 27.90 -47.40
C ALA A 228 -19.98 27.63 -48.78
N VAL A 229 -19.50 26.41 -48.97
CA VAL A 229 -19.12 25.94 -50.32
C VAL A 229 -20.34 26.14 -51.18
N PRO A 230 -20.27 26.92 -52.25
CA PRO A 230 -21.43 27.11 -53.15
C PRO A 230 -21.85 25.75 -53.64
N LYS A 231 -23.12 25.40 -53.39
CA LYS A 231 -23.76 24.19 -53.93
C LYS A 231 -23.57 24.22 -55.44
N PRO A 232 -23.02 23.20 -56.09
CA PRO A 232 -22.92 23.18 -57.54
C PRO A 232 -24.32 23.29 -58.10
N LYS A 233 -24.56 24.30 -58.94
CA LYS A 233 -25.80 24.46 -59.64
C LYS A 233 -26.04 23.21 -60.49
N PRO A 234 -27.19 22.54 -60.41
CA PRO A 234 -27.53 21.48 -61.33
C PRO A 234 -27.80 22.09 -62.71
N GLY A 235 -26.99 21.72 -63.71
CA GLY A 235 -27.37 21.73 -65.14
C GLY A 235 -27.55 23.08 -65.80
N ALA A 236 -26.56 23.48 -66.55
CA ALA A 236 -26.77 24.17 -67.79
C ALA A 236 -26.29 23.22 -68.90
N GLN A 237 -27.25 22.65 -69.56
CA GLN A 237 -27.07 22.07 -70.90
C GLN A 237 -26.77 23.19 -71.90
#